data_5abcdafe13721c189e8ceff30110618f
#
_entry.id   5abcdafe13721c189e8ceff30110618f
#
_cell.length_a   1.000
_cell.length_b   1.000
_cell.length_c   1.000
_cell.angle_alpha   90.00
_cell.angle_beta   90.00
_cell.angle_gamma   90.00
#
_symmetry.space_group_name_H-M   'P 1'
#
loop_
_entity.id
_entity.type
_entity.pdbx_description
1 polymer ?
#
loop_
_entity_poly.entity_id
_entity_poly.type
_entity_poly.pdbx_seq_one_letter_code
_entity_poly.pdbx_strand_id
1 'polypeptide(L)'
;MGMTTGGFSSKQLLEEEQILKLPSLTNSDAVEIGEIATTLGNQRKVPIAIQVRMGDWILFHASLQGSKPENDWWIIRKVAVVKLKQHSTMYERVSTEERGVDWHKENNLQGETHAIHGGALPLITDEGFKGILIISGLPQVEDHLFAVEVLTEFLARKGEEL
;
A
#
# COMPACT_ATOMS: atom_id res chain seq x y z
N MET A 1 14.37 -17.95 12.76
CA MET A 1 14.41 -16.79 11.90
C MET A 1 13.07 -16.07 11.91
N GLY A 2 13.06 -14.80 12.18
CA GLY A 2 11.83 -14.02 12.23
C GLY A 2 11.13 -13.97 10.87
N MET A 3 9.81 -14.06 10.89
CA MET A 3 8.99 -13.97 9.70
C MET A 3 8.78 -12.49 9.36
N THR A 4 9.72 -11.90 8.61
CA THR A 4 9.65 -10.47 8.24
C THR A 4 8.49 -10.15 7.31
N THR A 5 7.86 -11.18 6.74
CA THR A 5 6.76 -11.06 5.79
C THR A 5 5.43 -11.56 6.36
N GLY A 6 5.35 -11.78 7.69
CA GLY A 6 4.11 -12.12 8.37
C GLY A 6 3.52 -13.48 8.02
N GLY A 7 4.30 -14.35 7.36
CA GLY A 7 3.81 -15.66 6.93
C GLY A 7 2.87 -15.64 5.74
N PHE A 8 2.78 -14.52 5.03
CA PHE A 8 1.97 -14.44 3.82
C PHE A 8 2.52 -15.33 2.73
N SER A 9 1.63 -15.88 1.89
CA SER A 9 2.00 -16.48 0.62
C SER A 9 1.63 -15.54 -0.51
N SER A 10 2.33 -15.63 -1.64
CA SER A 10 2.00 -14.80 -2.80
C SER A 10 0.57 -15.06 -3.28
N LYS A 11 0.11 -16.32 -3.20
CA LYS A 11 -1.26 -16.68 -3.56
C LYS A 11 -2.28 -15.94 -2.69
N GLN A 12 -2.07 -15.90 -1.37
CA GLN A 12 -2.97 -15.18 -0.45
C GLN A 12 -2.99 -13.68 -0.78
N LEU A 13 -1.84 -13.11 -1.11
CA LEU A 13 -1.75 -11.67 -1.43
C LEU A 13 -2.43 -11.34 -2.75
N LEU A 14 -2.40 -12.24 -3.74
CA LEU A 14 -3.17 -12.06 -4.98
C LEU A 14 -4.67 -12.15 -4.72
N GLU A 15 -5.11 -13.09 -3.89
CA GLU A 15 -6.51 -13.22 -3.51
C GLU A 15 -6.98 -11.94 -2.78
N GLU A 16 -6.13 -11.41 -1.90
CA GLU A 16 -6.39 -10.17 -1.18
C GLU A 16 -6.62 -9.00 -2.14
N GLU A 17 -5.81 -8.88 -3.19
CA GLU A 17 -5.97 -7.84 -4.19
C GLU A 17 -7.34 -7.93 -4.88
N GLN A 18 -7.84 -9.15 -5.14
CA GLN A 18 -9.16 -9.34 -5.75
C GLN A 18 -10.27 -8.94 -4.78
N ILE A 19 -10.14 -9.29 -3.50
CA ILE A 19 -11.12 -8.93 -2.46
C ILE A 19 -11.17 -7.42 -2.27
N LEU A 20 -10.04 -6.74 -2.40
CA LEU A 20 -9.93 -5.29 -2.19
C LEU A 20 -10.24 -4.46 -3.45
N LYS A 21 -10.68 -5.09 -4.52
CA LYS A 21 -11.02 -4.41 -5.76
C LYS A 21 -12.12 -3.37 -5.50
N LEU A 22 -11.93 -2.17 -6.05
CA LEU A 22 -12.85 -1.05 -5.84
C LEU A 22 -13.93 -1.01 -6.91
N PRO A 23 -15.17 -0.61 -6.56
CA PRO A 23 -16.22 -0.44 -7.58
C PRO A 23 -15.91 0.71 -8.53
N SER A 24 -15.26 1.76 -8.02
CA SER A 24 -14.79 2.90 -8.78
C SER A 24 -13.75 3.65 -7.99
N LEU A 25 -13.03 4.56 -8.62
CA LEU A 25 -12.08 5.42 -7.92
C LEU A 25 -12.18 6.83 -8.48
N THR A 26 -12.93 7.69 -7.78
CA THR A 26 -13.00 9.11 -8.07
C THR A 26 -12.02 9.88 -7.19
N ASN A 27 -11.86 11.19 -7.45
CA ASN A 27 -11.06 12.04 -6.57
C ASN A 27 -11.59 12.00 -5.14
N SER A 28 -12.93 12.07 -5.00
CA SER A 28 -13.57 12.01 -3.68
C SER A 28 -13.31 10.68 -2.98
N ASP A 29 -13.31 9.58 -3.72
CA ASP A 29 -12.98 8.26 -3.18
C ASP A 29 -11.54 8.23 -2.65
N ALA A 30 -10.59 8.78 -3.41
CA ALA A 30 -9.20 8.82 -3.00
C ALA A 30 -9.01 9.63 -1.72
N VAL A 31 -9.68 10.78 -1.61
CA VAL A 31 -9.64 11.62 -0.41
C VAL A 31 -10.26 10.89 0.77
N GLU A 32 -11.39 10.21 0.56
CA GLU A 32 -12.06 9.44 1.61
C GLU A 32 -11.15 8.33 2.15
N ILE A 33 -10.48 7.59 1.26
CA ILE A 33 -9.51 6.56 1.65
C ILE A 33 -8.44 7.17 2.55
N GLY A 34 -7.89 8.33 2.16
CA GLY A 34 -6.90 9.03 2.96
C GLY A 34 -7.43 9.47 4.33
N GLU A 35 -8.68 9.95 4.37
CA GLU A 35 -9.32 10.37 5.62
C GLU A 35 -9.56 9.19 6.56
N ILE A 36 -9.96 8.04 6.03
CA ILE A 36 -10.11 6.81 6.82
C ILE A 36 -8.76 6.44 7.45
N ALA A 37 -7.70 6.46 6.65
CA ALA A 37 -6.35 6.14 7.13
C ALA A 37 -5.92 7.12 8.23
N THR A 38 -6.19 8.41 8.05
CA THR A 38 -5.84 9.45 9.02
C THR A 38 -6.58 9.25 10.34
N THR A 39 -7.89 9.01 10.26
CA THR A 39 -8.72 8.79 11.45
C THR A 39 -8.22 7.56 12.22
N LEU A 40 -8.01 6.46 11.53
CA LEU A 40 -7.54 5.23 12.14
C LEU A 40 -6.16 5.40 12.76
N GLY A 41 -5.25 6.06 12.04
CA GLY A 41 -3.89 6.30 12.52
C GLY A 41 -3.86 7.18 13.76
N ASN A 42 -4.69 8.23 13.80
CA ASN A 42 -4.78 9.11 14.96
C ASN A 42 -5.40 8.39 16.17
N GLN A 43 -6.40 7.55 15.94
CA GLN A 43 -7.02 6.75 17.01
C GLN A 43 -6.00 5.81 17.65
N ARG A 44 -5.13 5.22 16.85
CA ARG A 44 -4.11 4.27 17.31
C ARG A 44 -2.80 4.94 17.70
N LYS A 45 -2.69 6.24 17.46
CA LYS A 45 -1.47 7.02 17.75
C LYS A 45 -0.23 6.42 17.09
N VAL A 46 -0.37 5.97 15.84
CA VAL A 46 0.75 5.42 15.08
C VAL A 46 1.46 6.51 14.26
N PRO A 47 2.80 6.47 14.19
CA PRO A 47 3.60 7.54 13.57
C PRO A 47 3.76 7.32 12.08
N ILE A 48 2.67 7.37 11.33
CA ILE A 48 2.68 7.03 9.90
C ILE A 48 2.50 8.25 9.00
N ALA A 49 3.07 8.14 7.80
CA ALA A 49 2.74 8.99 6.68
C ALA A 49 1.81 8.21 5.76
N ILE A 50 0.84 8.91 5.19
CA ILE A 50 -0.23 8.35 4.37
C ILE A 50 -0.24 9.10 3.05
N GLN A 51 -0.37 8.37 1.94
CA GLN A 51 -0.53 9.01 0.64
C GLN A 51 -1.47 8.21 -0.25
N VAL A 52 -2.30 8.90 -1.02
CA VAL A 52 -3.17 8.29 -2.02
C VAL A 52 -2.92 8.99 -3.35
N ARG A 53 -2.63 8.21 -4.38
CA ARG A 53 -2.34 8.73 -5.72
C ARG A 53 -3.27 8.12 -6.77
N MET A 54 -3.49 8.88 -7.82
CA MET A 54 -4.06 8.37 -9.08
C MET A 54 -3.03 8.67 -10.16
N GLY A 55 -2.33 7.63 -10.64
CA GLY A 55 -1.14 7.82 -11.45
C GLY A 55 -0.07 8.54 -10.63
N ASP A 56 0.47 9.63 -11.18
CA ASP A 56 1.47 10.45 -10.48
C ASP A 56 0.82 11.59 -9.69
N TRP A 57 -0.48 11.73 -9.75
CA TRP A 57 -1.20 12.79 -9.08
C TRP A 57 -1.49 12.42 -7.63
N ILE A 58 -0.94 13.21 -6.71
CA ILE A 58 -1.17 13.02 -5.28
C ILE A 58 -2.50 13.69 -4.93
N LEU A 59 -3.49 12.89 -4.52
CA LEU A 59 -4.80 13.38 -4.13
C LEU A 59 -4.94 13.56 -2.63
N PHE A 60 -4.12 12.86 -1.86
CA PHE A 60 -4.13 12.97 -0.40
C PHE A 60 -2.74 12.69 0.15
N HIS A 61 -2.34 13.48 1.13
CA HIS A 61 -1.11 13.22 1.89
C HIS A 61 -1.29 13.72 3.32
N ALA A 62 -0.85 12.91 4.28
CA ALA A 62 -0.82 13.32 5.69
C ALA A 62 0.37 12.68 6.38
N SER A 63 1.09 13.48 7.16
CA SER A 63 2.16 13.01 8.02
C SER A 63 1.66 13.13 9.46
N LEU A 64 1.35 12.00 10.09
CA LEU A 64 0.78 11.99 11.43
C LEU A 64 1.84 12.24 12.51
N GLN A 65 1.38 12.50 13.72
CA GLN A 65 2.26 12.77 14.85
C GLN A 65 3.29 11.65 15.01
N GLY A 66 4.56 12.03 15.08
CA GLY A 66 5.67 11.09 15.23
C GLY A 66 6.28 10.57 13.93
N SER A 67 5.64 10.83 12.78
CA SER A 67 6.23 10.49 11.48
C SER A 67 7.40 11.44 11.19
N LYS A 68 8.24 11.05 10.25
CA LYS A 68 9.48 11.75 9.92
C LYS A 68 9.60 11.97 8.41
N PRO A 69 10.41 12.94 7.96
CA PRO A 69 10.63 13.14 6.53
C PRO A 69 11.06 11.89 5.78
N GLU A 70 11.81 10.98 6.41
CA GLU A 70 12.24 9.75 5.76
C GLU A 70 11.05 8.84 5.40
N ASN A 71 9.90 8.98 6.07
CA ASN A 71 8.71 8.21 5.71
C ASN A 71 8.23 8.59 4.32
N ASP A 72 8.37 9.86 3.91
CA ASP A 72 8.00 10.31 2.57
C ASP A 72 8.94 9.69 1.52
N TRP A 73 10.22 9.54 1.85
CA TRP A 73 11.17 8.88 0.97
C TRP A 73 10.81 7.40 0.77
N TRP A 74 10.39 6.71 1.84
CA TRP A 74 9.87 5.35 1.73
C TRP A 74 8.64 5.28 0.82
N ILE A 75 7.73 6.25 0.95
CA ILE A 75 6.53 6.33 0.11
C ILE A 75 6.93 6.38 -1.37
N ILE A 76 7.84 7.27 -1.74
CA ILE A 76 8.27 7.44 -3.13
C ILE A 76 8.82 6.13 -3.69
N ARG A 77 9.62 5.42 -2.92
CA ARG A 77 10.23 4.16 -3.33
C ARG A 77 9.22 3.02 -3.45
N LYS A 78 8.24 2.97 -2.55
CA LYS A 78 7.14 2.00 -2.63
C LYS A 78 6.25 2.27 -3.82
N VAL A 79 5.95 3.53 -4.08
CA VAL A 79 5.16 3.95 -5.25
C VAL A 79 5.82 3.47 -6.54
N ALA A 80 7.14 3.62 -6.64
CA ALA A 80 7.86 3.21 -7.84
C ALA A 80 7.66 1.72 -8.15
N VAL A 81 7.63 0.87 -7.13
CA VAL A 81 7.40 -0.57 -7.31
C VAL A 81 5.98 -0.85 -7.78
N VAL A 82 4.98 -0.26 -7.12
CA VAL A 82 3.57 -0.52 -7.47
C VAL A 82 3.24 0.02 -8.86
N LYS A 83 3.79 1.16 -9.25
CA LYS A 83 3.61 1.69 -10.61
C LYS A 83 4.15 0.72 -11.66
N LEU A 84 5.30 0.11 -11.37
CA LEU A 84 5.95 -0.80 -12.31
C LEU A 84 5.23 -2.15 -12.39
N LYS A 85 4.86 -2.71 -11.26
CA LYS A 85 4.37 -4.09 -11.17
C LYS A 85 2.85 -4.21 -11.05
N GLN A 86 2.18 -3.16 -10.58
CA GLN A 86 0.72 -3.13 -10.38
C GLN A 86 0.22 -4.17 -9.37
N HIS A 87 1.10 -4.52 -8.43
CA HIS A 87 0.81 -5.39 -7.29
C HIS A 87 1.27 -4.70 -6.02
N SER A 88 0.82 -5.18 -4.86
CA SER A 88 1.27 -4.63 -3.58
C SER A 88 2.77 -4.87 -3.41
N THR A 89 3.42 -3.98 -2.67
CA THR A 89 4.84 -4.15 -2.35
C THR A 89 5.07 -5.44 -1.56
N MET A 90 4.14 -5.83 -0.68
CA MET A 90 4.26 -7.09 0.05
C MET A 90 4.23 -8.29 -0.89
N TYR A 91 3.35 -8.27 -1.92
CA TYR A 91 3.31 -9.34 -2.91
C TYR A 91 4.65 -9.45 -3.63
N GLU A 92 5.23 -8.32 -4.05
CA GLU A 92 6.50 -8.33 -4.76
C GLU A 92 7.60 -8.93 -3.89
N ARG A 93 7.64 -8.59 -2.61
CA ARG A 93 8.60 -9.17 -1.68
C ARG A 93 8.40 -10.67 -1.50
N VAL A 94 7.19 -11.09 -1.13
CA VAL A 94 6.89 -12.48 -0.82
C VAL A 94 7.10 -13.37 -2.06
N SER A 95 6.66 -12.91 -3.22
CA SER A 95 6.81 -13.64 -4.47
C SER A 95 8.28 -13.93 -4.79
N THR A 96 9.17 -12.93 -4.62
CA THR A 96 10.59 -13.15 -4.88
C THR A 96 11.25 -14.01 -3.81
N GLU A 97 10.84 -13.90 -2.56
CA GLU A 97 11.35 -14.75 -1.50
C GLU A 97 10.97 -16.23 -1.73
N GLU A 98 9.74 -16.48 -2.16
CA GLU A 98 9.29 -17.84 -2.49
C GLU A 98 10.10 -18.44 -3.61
N ARG A 99 10.49 -17.63 -4.60
CA ARG A 99 11.29 -18.10 -5.75
C ARG A 99 12.78 -18.12 -5.46
N GLY A 100 13.21 -17.64 -4.28
CA GLY A 100 14.61 -17.60 -3.90
C GLY A 100 15.44 -16.63 -4.73
N VAL A 101 14.83 -15.53 -5.23
CA VAL A 101 15.52 -14.53 -6.05
C VAL A 101 15.55 -13.18 -5.35
N ASP A 102 16.51 -12.33 -5.75
CA ASP A 102 16.61 -10.96 -5.27
C ASP A 102 15.83 -10.06 -6.22
N TRP A 103 14.81 -9.37 -5.70
CA TRP A 103 13.94 -8.53 -6.51
C TRP A 103 14.71 -7.46 -7.29
N HIS A 104 15.64 -6.79 -6.63
CA HIS A 104 16.39 -5.70 -7.24
C HIS A 104 17.32 -6.19 -8.36
N LYS A 105 17.95 -7.33 -8.16
CA LYS A 105 18.81 -7.93 -9.20
C LYS A 105 17.96 -8.41 -10.37
N GLU A 106 16.84 -9.07 -10.10
CA GLU A 106 15.96 -9.58 -11.14
C GLU A 106 15.44 -8.46 -12.05
N ASN A 107 15.12 -7.31 -11.46
CA ASN A 107 14.55 -6.19 -12.19
C ASN A 107 15.58 -5.15 -12.63
N ASN A 108 16.85 -5.33 -12.25
CA ASN A 108 17.94 -4.39 -12.53
C ASN A 108 17.61 -2.98 -12.02
N LEU A 109 17.14 -2.89 -10.77
CA LEU A 109 16.76 -1.64 -10.12
C LEU A 109 17.46 -1.51 -8.77
N GLN A 110 17.57 -0.26 -8.28
CA GLN A 110 18.29 0.04 -7.06
C GLN A 110 17.34 0.19 -5.87
N GLY A 111 17.82 -0.19 -4.68
CA GLY A 111 17.07 -0.01 -3.45
C GLY A 111 16.78 1.45 -3.13
N GLU A 112 17.64 2.36 -3.58
CA GLU A 112 17.49 3.81 -3.38
C GLU A 112 16.27 4.38 -4.10
N THR A 113 15.79 3.72 -5.15
CA THR A 113 14.66 4.19 -5.95
C THR A 113 13.42 3.31 -5.84
N HIS A 114 13.59 2.04 -5.47
CA HIS A 114 12.50 1.05 -5.45
C HIS A 114 12.57 0.25 -4.16
N ALA A 115 11.51 0.27 -3.36
CA ALA A 115 11.43 -0.48 -2.11
C ALA A 115 10.26 -1.47 -2.16
N ILE A 116 10.54 -2.74 -1.82
CA ILE A 116 9.52 -3.79 -1.74
C ILE A 116 9.05 -4.05 -0.32
N HIS A 117 9.30 -3.11 0.59
CA HIS A 117 8.74 -3.18 1.95
C HIS A 117 7.22 -3.00 1.86
N GLY A 118 6.49 -3.77 2.66
CA GLY A 118 5.02 -3.71 2.67
C GLY A 118 4.49 -2.34 3.03
N GLY A 119 3.28 -2.04 2.58
CA GLY A 119 2.57 -0.81 2.90
C GLY A 119 1.97 -0.09 1.71
N ALA A 120 2.27 -0.48 0.48
CA ALA A 120 1.66 0.11 -0.71
C ALA A 120 0.75 -0.91 -1.37
N LEU A 121 -0.50 -0.51 -1.62
CA LEU A 121 -1.52 -1.34 -2.27
C LEU A 121 -1.96 -0.69 -3.58
N PRO A 122 -2.09 -1.47 -4.66
CA PRO A 122 -2.67 -0.95 -5.89
C PRO A 122 -4.16 -0.71 -5.69
N LEU A 123 -4.67 0.39 -6.22
CA LEU A 123 -6.10 0.67 -6.26
C LEU A 123 -6.60 0.25 -7.64
N ILE A 124 -7.34 -0.85 -7.67
CA ILE A 124 -7.77 -1.52 -8.89
C ILE A 124 -9.28 -1.51 -8.98
N THR A 125 -9.79 -1.17 -10.16
CA THR A 125 -11.23 -1.22 -10.49
C THR A 125 -11.43 -2.21 -11.64
N ASP A 126 -12.67 -2.35 -12.11
CA ASP A 126 -12.97 -3.16 -13.30
C ASP A 126 -12.26 -2.63 -14.55
N GLU A 127 -11.88 -1.36 -14.55
CA GLU A 127 -11.14 -0.75 -15.66
C GLU A 127 -9.63 -0.94 -15.54
N GLY A 128 -9.16 -1.58 -14.47
CA GLY A 128 -7.75 -1.88 -14.24
C GLY A 128 -7.11 -1.06 -13.12
N PHE A 129 -5.79 -0.95 -13.19
CA PHE A 129 -4.99 -0.25 -12.19
C PHE A 129 -5.20 1.27 -12.31
N LYS A 130 -5.62 1.91 -11.23
CA LYS A 130 -5.96 3.34 -11.22
C LYS A 130 -5.10 4.19 -10.28
N GLY A 131 -4.67 3.63 -9.18
CA GLY A 131 -3.97 4.43 -8.19
C GLY A 131 -3.28 3.58 -7.14
N ILE A 132 -2.80 4.24 -6.08
CA ILE A 132 -2.01 3.58 -5.03
C ILE A 132 -2.34 4.20 -3.68
N LEU A 133 -2.55 3.35 -2.68
CA LEU A 133 -2.59 3.74 -1.27
C LEU A 133 -1.26 3.34 -0.64
N ILE A 134 -0.58 4.26 0.02
CA ILE A 134 0.72 4.01 0.64
C ILE A 134 0.70 4.39 2.11
N ILE A 135 1.20 3.48 2.94
CA ILE A 135 1.41 3.68 4.38
C ILE A 135 2.90 3.47 4.67
N SER A 136 3.49 4.36 5.44
CA SER A 136 4.91 4.27 5.82
C SER A 136 5.11 4.77 7.24
N GLY A 137 5.79 3.98 8.07
CA GLY A 137 6.15 4.36 9.44
C GLY A 137 6.13 3.24 10.45
N LEU A 138 5.54 2.10 10.12
CA LEU A 138 5.49 0.90 10.95
C LEU A 138 6.41 -0.18 10.35
N PRO A 139 6.65 -1.28 11.05
CA PRO A 139 7.28 -2.45 10.41
C PRO A 139 6.47 -2.84 9.17
N GLN A 140 7.12 -3.38 8.16
CA GLN A 140 6.50 -3.58 6.85
C GLN A 140 5.21 -4.41 6.88
N VAL A 141 5.14 -5.43 7.72
CA VAL A 141 3.93 -6.24 7.84
C VAL A 141 2.78 -5.40 8.37
N GLU A 142 3.06 -4.57 9.36
CA GLU A 142 2.04 -3.71 9.98
C GLU A 142 1.61 -2.59 9.05
N ASP A 143 2.52 -2.01 8.26
CA ASP A 143 2.17 -1.03 7.22
C ASP A 143 1.22 -1.67 6.21
N HIS A 144 1.52 -2.90 5.77
CA HIS A 144 0.66 -3.63 4.83
C HIS A 144 -0.73 -3.90 5.44
N LEU A 145 -0.77 -4.44 6.64
CA LEU A 145 -2.04 -4.76 7.31
C LEU A 145 -2.87 -3.50 7.55
N PHE A 146 -2.22 -2.39 7.88
CA PHE A 146 -2.91 -1.11 8.07
C PHE A 146 -3.57 -0.67 6.75
N ALA A 147 -2.83 -0.73 5.65
CA ALA A 147 -3.36 -0.38 4.33
C ALA A 147 -4.54 -1.26 3.94
N VAL A 148 -4.46 -2.57 4.19
CA VAL A 148 -5.56 -3.51 3.93
C VAL A 148 -6.78 -3.15 4.75
N GLU A 149 -6.60 -2.83 6.01
CA GLU A 149 -7.70 -2.47 6.90
C GLU A 149 -8.39 -1.19 6.42
N VAL A 150 -7.62 -0.20 5.96
CA VAL A 150 -8.17 1.05 5.41
C VAL A 150 -9.07 0.77 4.21
N LEU A 151 -8.60 -0.05 3.26
CA LEU A 151 -9.40 -0.38 2.07
C LEU A 151 -10.62 -1.22 2.44
N THR A 152 -10.48 -2.13 3.40
CA THR A 152 -11.59 -2.94 3.87
C THR A 152 -12.70 -2.05 4.43
N GLU A 153 -12.33 -1.05 5.25
CA GLU A 153 -13.29 -0.10 5.80
C GLU A 153 -13.94 0.75 4.71
N PHE A 154 -13.14 1.22 3.75
CA PHE A 154 -13.67 1.99 2.62
C PHE A 154 -14.72 1.17 1.85
N LEU A 155 -14.41 -0.08 1.54
CA LEU A 155 -15.33 -0.96 0.83
C LEU A 155 -16.61 -1.25 1.62
N ALA A 156 -16.48 -1.41 2.95
CA ALA A 156 -17.65 -1.60 3.80
C ALA A 156 -18.57 -0.38 3.74
N ARG A 157 -18.02 0.83 3.78
CA ARG A 157 -18.80 2.07 3.66
C ARG A 157 -19.49 2.18 2.30
N LYS A 158 -18.80 1.81 1.22
CA LYS A 158 -19.39 1.84 -0.11
C LYS A 158 -20.54 0.84 -0.24
N GLY A 159 -20.40 -0.35 0.35
CA GLY A 159 -21.48 -1.33 0.40
C GLY A 159 -22.72 -0.82 1.10
N GLU A 160 -22.55 -0.03 2.16
CA GLU A 160 -23.68 0.55 2.92
C GLU A 160 -24.41 1.64 2.14
N GLU A 161 -23.74 2.29 1.17
CA GLU A 161 -24.36 3.33 0.36
C GLU A 161 -25.24 2.77 -0.76
N LEU A 162 -25.13 1.48 -1.03
CA LEU A 162 -25.92 0.80 -2.04
C LEU A 162 -27.21 0.26 -1.43
#